data_d79f1bc68eab59dee866cb3150a8722c
#
_entry.id   d79f1bc68eab59dee866cb3150a8722c
#
_cell.length_a   1.000
_cell.length_b   1.000
_cell.length_c   1.000
_cell.angle_alpha   90.00
_cell.angle_beta   90.00
_cell.angle_gamma   90.00
#
_symmetry.space_group_name_H-M   'P 1'
#
loop_
_entity.id
_entity.type
_entity.pdbx_description
1 polymer ?
#
loop_
_entity_poly.entity_id
_entity_poly.type
_entity_poly.pdbx_seq_one_letter_code
_entity_poly.pdbx_strand_id
1 'polypeptide(L)'
;MVADSVLRLKPGVLAEQKGYEEESYWDGLLEYPQYTRPEVWEGRAVPEVLLGGDHAKIDAWRGEQSRTRTRLRRPELYEQWCTSHPIAEVPKWKRGENVRLVKTAEQFAAAAKLFAEGRQAVCADNWTPEYCRTLTEPQFLLQLQQEKAAGWVCYLHTTKDVPDGMVCVSHKAGHIEHLFVTEKARGNGIGAKLLDFARKKLPEHAHPVLSVLNTNTRAIALYTRMG
;
A
#
# COMPACT_ATOMS: atom_id res chain seq x y z
N MET A 1 -10.98 -35.63 -11.11
CA MET A 1 -10.41 -34.30 -11.48
C MET A 1 -10.56 -33.99 -12.97
N VAL A 2 -10.02 -34.79 -13.93
CA VAL A 2 -10.13 -34.46 -15.38
C VAL A 2 -11.58 -34.38 -15.85
N ALA A 3 -12.44 -35.30 -15.42
CA ALA A 3 -13.86 -35.31 -15.78
C ALA A 3 -14.62 -34.08 -15.27
N ASP A 4 -14.32 -33.62 -14.06
CA ASP A 4 -14.90 -32.39 -13.46
C ASP A 4 -14.51 -31.14 -14.28
N SER A 5 -13.22 -30.99 -14.61
CA SER A 5 -12.74 -29.87 -15.42
C SER A 5 -13.37 -29.84 -16.82
N VAL A 6 -13.56 -31.01 -17.46
CA VAL A 6 -14.20 -31.09 -18.77
C VAL A 6 -15.70 -30.81 -18.69
N LEU A 7 -16.38 -31.29 -17.63
CA LEU A 7 -17.82 -31.02 -17.44
C LEU A 7 -18.11 -29.55 -17.21
N ARG A 8 -17.25 -28.83 -16.50
CA ARG A 8 -17.38 -27.37 -16.26
C ARG A 8 -17.32 -26.53 -17.55
N LEU A 9 -16.69 -27.08 -18.62
CA LEU A 9 -16.62 -26.41 -19.92
C LEU A 9 -17.89 -26.60 -20.77
N LYS A 10 -18.81 -27.49 -20.35
CA LYS A 10 -20.05 -27.70 -21.09
C LYS A 10 -21.12 -26.66 -20.74
N PRO A 11 -21.79 -26.05 -21.74
CA PRO A 11 -22.89 -25.13 -21.49
C PRO A 11 -24.00 -25.80 -20.64
N GLY A 12 -24.46 -25.09 -19.60
CA GLY A 12 -25.56 -25.53 -18.74
C GLY A 12 -25.18 -26.47 -17.59
N VAL A 13 -23.89 -26.83 -17.43
CA VAL A 13 -23.41 -27.61 -16.27
C VAL A 13 -23.19 -26.74 -15.04
N LEU A 14 -22.71 -25.52 -15.24
CA LEU A 14 -22.65 -24.50 -14.20
C LEU A 14 -23.84 -23.56 -14.36
N ALA A 15 -24.53 -23.27 -13.25
CA ALA A 15 -25.74 -22.45 -13.25
C ALA A 15 -25.45 -20.96 -13.63
N GLU A 16 -24.24 -20.48 -13.36
CA GLU A 16 -23.81 -19.11 -13.69
C GLU A 16 -22.37 -19.10 -14.18
N GLN A 17 -22.10 -18.31 -15.21
CA GLN A 17 -20.78 -18.11 -15.79
C GLN A 17 -19.78 -17.52 -14.77
N LYS A 18 -20.25 -16.68 -13.84
CA LYS A 18 -19.46 -16.14 -12.74
C LYS A 18 -18.83 -17.19 -11.82
N GLY A 19 -19.34 -18.42 -11.78
CA GLY A 19 -18.85 -19.46 -10.87
C GLY A 19 -17.43 -19.96 -11.18
N TYR A 20 -16.89 -19.69 -12.37
CA TYR A 20 -15.51 -20.08 -12.75
C TYR A 20 -14.64 -18.86 -13.11
N GLU A 21 -15.24 -17.69 -13.38
CA GLU A 21 -14.50 -16.47 -13.71
C GLU A 21 -13.70 -15.93 -12.50
N GLU A 22 -14.10 -16.31 -11.29
CA GLU A 22 -13.38 -15.94 -10.05
C GLU A 22 -12.37 -17.01 -9.60
N GLU A 23 -12.24 -18.14 -10.31
CA GLU A 23 -11.28 -19.19 -9.98
C GLU A 23 -9.83 -18.77 -10.32
N SER A 24 -8.86 -19.47 -9.66
CA SER A 24 -7.43 -19.23 -9.90
C SER A 24 -7.07 -19.34 -11.37
N TYR A 25 -6.27 -18.41 -11.84
CA TYR A 25 -5.73 -18.31 -13.21
C TYR A 25 -6.70 -17.79 -14.29
N TRP A 26 -7.96 -17.53 -14.00
CA TRP A 26 -8.90 -17.00 -15.00
C TRP A 26 -8.48 -15.62 -15.50
N ASP A 27 -8.15 -14.71 -14.57
CA ASP A 27 -7.64 -13.36 -14.84
C ASP A 27 -6.11 -13.24 -14.69
N GLY A 28 -5.40 -14.38 -14.58
CA GLY A 28 -3.95 -14.43 -14.35
C GLY A 28 -3.54 -14.29 -12.88
N LEU A 29 -4.49 -14.21 -11.94
CA LEU A 29 -4.23 -14.18 -10.52
C LEU A 29 -4.60 -15.50 -9.83
N LEU A 30 -4.05 -15.72 -8.63
CA LEU A 30 -4.52 -16.77 -7.74
C LEU A 30 -5.79 -16.29 -7.03
N GLU A 31 -6.70 -17.22 -6.82
CA GLU A 31 -7.93 -16.98 -6.08
C GLU A 31 -7.67 -16.44 -4.66
N TYR A 32 -8.55 -15.57 -4.19
CA TYR A 32 -8.56 -15.07 -2.82
C TYR A 32 -8.90 -16.19 -1.81
N PRO A 33 -8.62 -16.02 -0.49
CA PRO A 33 -8.97 -17.02 0.52
C PRO A 33 -10.48 -17.18 0.63
N GLN A 34 -10.95 -18.41 0.50
CA GLN A 34 -12.34 -18.77 0.76
C GLN A 34 -12.55 -19.07 2.26
N TYR A 35 -13.67 -18.63 2.80
CA TYR A 35 -14.06 -18.85 4.19
C TYR A 35 -15.40 -19.58 4.23
N THR A 36 -15.52 -20.51 5.19
CA THR A 36 -16.74 -21.28 5.45
C THR A 36 -17.23 -21.02 6.88
N ARG A 37 -18.41 -21.51 7.23
CA ARG A 37 -18.92 -21.48 8.60
C ARG A 37 -18.16 -22.49 9.48
N PRO A 38 -18.05 -22.24 10.79
CA PRO A 38 -18.52 -21.07 11.56
C PRO A 38 -17.65 -19.83 11.37
N GLU A 39 -18.14 -18.64 11.79
CA GLU A 39 -17.42 -17.36 11.70
C GLU A 39 -16.11 -17.33 12.47
N VAL A 40 -16.00 -18.16 13.51
CA VAL A 40 -14.76 -18.34 14.28
C VAL A 40 -14.47 -19.83 14.38
N TRP A 41 -13.30 -20.25 13.92
CA TRP A 41 -12.81 -21.62 14.01
C TRP A 41 -11.43 -21.66 14.65
N GLU A 42 -11.28 -22.36 15.77
CA GLU A 42 -10.00 -22.50 16.49
C GLU A 42 -9.30 -21.14 16.79
N GLY A 43 -10.07 -20.13 17.18
CA GLY A 43 -9.56 -18.80 17.46
C GLY A 43 -9.26 -17.93 16.22
N ARG A 44 -9.52 -18.44 15.01
CA ARG A 44 -9.38 -17.70 13.75
C ARG A 44 -10.75 -17.21 13.29
N ALA A 45 -10.91 -15.89 13.22
CA ALA A 45 -12.15 -15.28 12.78
C ALA A 45 -12.14 -15.04 11.25
N VAL A 46 -13.32 -15.10 10.64
CA VAL A 46 -13.55 -14.60 9.28
C VAL A 46 -13.33 -13.08 9.28
N PRO A 47 -12.64 -12.49 8.29
CA PRO A 47 -12.47 -11.05 8.21
C PRO A 47 -13.81 -10.30 8.22
N GLU A 48 -13.93 -9.28 9.07
CA GLU A 48 -15.18 -8.52 9.28
C GLU A 48 -15.75 -7.95 7.98
N VAL A 49 -14.90 -7.57 7.03
CA VAL A 49 -15.32 -7.05 5.71
C VAL A 49 -16.22 -8.03 4.96
N LEU A 50 -16.02 -9.35 5.16
CA LEU A 50 -16.81 -10.39 4.51
C LEU A 50 -18.18 -10.60 5.18
N LEU A 51 -18.36 -10.14 6.41
CA LEU A 51 -19.61 -10.25 7.18
C LEU A 51 -20.48 -9.02 7.05
N GLY A 52 -19.93 -7.90 6.58
CA GLY A 52 -20.60 -6.59 6.57
C GLY A 52 -21.63 -6.37 5.45
N GLY A 53 -21.77 -7.32 4.49
CA GLY A 53 -22.75 -7.22 3.39
C GLY A 53 -22.50 -6.12 2.35
N ASP A 54 -21.44 -5.34 2.48
CA ASP A 54 -21.04 -4.32 1.50
C ASP A 54 -20.25 -4.99 0.36
N HIS A 55 -20.95 -5.33 -0.73
CA HIS A 55 -20.36 -6.04 -1.86
C HIS A 55 -19.16 -5.30 -2.46
N ALA A 56 -19.19 -3.97 -2.53
CA ALA A 56 -18.07 -3.20 -3.08
C ALA A 56 -16.79 -3.34 -2.24
N LYS A 57 -16.94 -3.35 -0.90
CA LYS A 57 -15.82 -3.59 0.01
C LYS A 57 -15.33 -5.03 -0.04
N ILE A 58 -16.25 -5.98 -0.15
CA ILE A 58 -15.94 -7.41 -0.29
C ILE A 58 -15.12 -7.64 -1.56
N ASP A 59 -15.55 -7.11 -2.70
CA ASP A 59 -14.87 -7.27 -3.99
C ASP A 59 -13.50 -6.58 -4.01
N ALA A 60 -13.40 -5.39 -3.42
CA ALA A 60 -12.11 -4.71 -3.25
C ALA A 60 -11.14 -5.55 -2.40
N TRP A 61 -11.61 -6.12 -1.28
CA TRP A 61 -10.82 -6.98 -0.41
C TRP A 61 -10.40 -8.26 -1.12
N ARG A 62 -11.30 -8.95 -1.84
CA ARG A 62 -11.01 -10.15 -2.62
C ARG A 62 -9.92 -9.90 -3.65
N GLY A 63 -10.05 -8.81 -4.44
CA GLY A 63 -9.06 -8.41 -5.43
C GLY A 63 -7.68 -8.13 -4.80
N GLU A 64 -7.64 -7.50 -3.63
CA GLU A 64 -6.39 -7.27 -2.91
C GLU A 64 -5.74 -8.57 -2.42
N GLN A 65 -6.55 -9.51 -1.90
CA GLN A 65 -6.07 -10.82 -1.47
C GLN A 65 -5.52 -11.64 -2.63
N SER A 66 -6.20 -11.65 -3.78
CA SER A 66 -5.75 -12.32 -5.01
C SER A 66 -4.38 -11.76 -5.45
N ARG A 67 -4.24 -10.44 -5.56
CA ARG A 67 -2.97 -9.80 -5.93
C ARG A 67 -1.85 -10.13 -4.93
N THR A 68 -2.13 -10.04 -3.64
CA THR A 68 -1.14 -10.32 -2.58
C THR A 68 -0.70 -11.77 -2.60
N ARG A 69 -1.64 -12.73 -2.72
CA ARG A 69 -1.33 -14.16 -2.80
C ARG A 69 -0.54 -14.49 -4.05
N THR A 70 -0.93 -13.94 -5.20
CA THR A 70 -0.23 -14.17 -6.47
C THR A 70 1.18 -13.64 -6.39
N ARG A 71 1.38 -12.42 -5.92
CA ARG A 71 2.70 -11.84 -5.75
C ARG A 71 3.62 -12.67 -4.85
N LEU A 72 3.10 -13.23 -3.75
CA LEU A 72 3.88 -14.02 -2.79
C LEU A 72 4.15 -15.46 -3.26
N ARG A 73 3.22 -16.08 -3.97
CA ARG A 73 3.29 -17.51 -4.32
C ARG A 73 3.68 -17.76 -5.77
N ARG A 74 3.34 -16.84 -6.65
CA ARG A 74 3.56 -16.94 -8.10
C ARG A 74 3.94 -15.56 -8.66
N PRO A 75 5.13 -15.04 -8.29
CA PRO A 75 5.57 -13.69 -8.71
C PRO A 75 5.58 -13.53 -10.22
N GLU A 76 5.90 -14.58 -10.98
CA GLU A 76 5.90 -14.57 -12.43
C GLU A 76 4.50 -14.32 -13.05
N LEU A 77 3.44 -14.84 -12.43
CA LEU A 77 2.07 -14.57 -12.86
C LEU A 77 1.65 -13.14 -12.51
N TYR A 78 2.09 -12.66 -11.33
CA TYR A 78 1.81 -11.29 -10.92
C TYR A 78 2.47 -10.26 -11.85
N GLU A 79 3.70 -10.51 -12.30
CA GLU A 79 4.39 -9.67 -13.28
C GLU A 79 3.65 -9.65 -14.63
N GLN A 80 3.19 -10.81 -15.11
CA GLN A 80 2.37 -10.91 -16.31
C GLN A 80 1.05 -10.14 -16.16
N TRP A 81 0.38 -10.28 -15.01
CA TRP A 81 -0.86 -9.57 -14.71
C TRP A 81 -0.63 -8.04 -14.69
N CYS A 82 0.44 -7.54 -14.08
CA CYS A 82 0.80 -6.12 -14.10
C CYS A 82 1.05 -5.58 -15.52
N THR A 83 1.53 -6.42 -16.42
CA THR A 83 1.76 -6.04 -17.83
C THR A 83 0.44 -5.83 -18.58
N SER A 84 -0.55 -6.68 -18.32
CA SER A 84 -1.89 -6.59 -18.93
C SER A 84 -2.82 -5.60 -18.22
N HIS A 85 -2.52 -5.28 -16.94
CA HIS A 85 -3.27 -4.32 -16.12
C HIS A 85 -2.33 -3.17 -15.69
N PRO A 86 -2.04 -2.24 -16.61
CA PRO A 86 -1.07 -1.19 -16.34
C PRO A 86 -1.50 -0.37 -15.12
N ILE A 87 -0.58 -0.23 -14.18
CA ILE A 87 -0.72 0.64 -13.01
C ILE A 87 -1.03 2.04 -13.53
N ALA A 88 -1.98 2.73 -12.89
CA ALA A 88 -2.35 4.09 -13.27
C ALA A 88 -1.09 4.96 -13.50
N GLU A 89 -1.04 5.66 -14.63
CA GLU A 89 0.12 6.51 -14.95
C GLU A 89 0.43 7.45 -13.78
N VAL A 90 1.68 7.39 -13.33
CA VAL A 90 2.16 8.33 -12.31
C VAL A 90 2.15 9.72 -12.90
N PRO A 91 1.50 10.70 -12.26
CA PRO A 91 1.47 12.06 -12.78
C PRO A 91 2.90 12.60 -12.99
N LYS A 92 3.15 13.22 -14.12
CA LYS A 92 4.46 13.85 -14.41
C LYS A 92 4.78 14.94 -13.39
N TRP A 93 6.08 15.10 -13.08
CA TRP A 93 6.55 16.19 -12.25
C TRP A 93 6.23 17.54 -12.86
N LYS A 94 5.66 18.45 -12.07
CA LYS A 94 5.40 19.82 -12.50
C LYS A 94 6.66 20.68 -12.31
N ARG A 95 6.76 21.78 -13.06
CA ARG A 95 7.86 22.75 -12.87
C ARG A 95 7.87 23.26 -11.42
N GLY A 96 9.03 23.23 -10.78
CA GLY A 96 9.20 23.63 -9.38
C GLY A 96 8.93 22.52 -8.33
N GLU A 97 8.50 21.33 -8.75
CA GLU A 97 8.47 20.15 -7.89
C GLU A 97 9.85 19.48 -7.88
N ASN A 98 10.26 18.99 -6.71
CA ASN A 98 11.56 18.33 -6.54
C ASN A 98 11.54 17.31 -5.41
N VAL A 99 12.34 16.23 -5.55
CA VAL A 99 12.59 15.28 -4.47
C VAL A 99 14.07 15.29 -4.14
N ARG A 100 14.38 15.55 -2.88
CA ARG A 100 15.77 15.67 -2.40
C ARG A 100 16.03 14.71 -1.26
N LEU A 101 17.23 14.16 -1.26
CA LEU A 101 17.74 13.36 -0.14
C LEU A 101 17.93 14.26 1.09
N VAL A 102 17.42 13.81 2.22
CA VAL A 102 17.60 14.49 3.52
C VAL A 102 19.02 14.28 4.00
N LYS A 103 19.80 15.36 4.11
CA LYS A 103 21.22 15.35 4.50
C LYS A 103 21.53 16.24 5.68
N THR A 104 20.96 17.47 5.69
CA THR A 104 21.27 18.52 6.70
C THR A 104 20.34 18.44 7.90
N ALA A 105 20.75 19.03 9.03
CA ALA A 105 19.93 19.11 10.23
C ALA A 105 18.58 19.82 9.98
N GLU A 106 18.58 20.87 9.17
CA GLU A 106 17.38 21.62 8.79
C GLU A 106 16.40 20.74 7.99
N GLN A 107 16.93 19.93 7.07
CA GLN A 107 16.11 18.99 6.29
C GLN A 107 15.54 17.88 7.17
N PHE A 108 16.31 17.39 8.16
CA PHE A 108 15.81 16.43 9.13
C PHE A 108 14.71 17.03 10.01
N ALA A 109 14.84 18.28 10.45
CA ALA A 109 13.80 18.99 11.19
C ALA A 109 12.51 19.15 10.34
N ALA A 110 12.65 19.53 9.06
CA ALA A 110 11.52 19.61 8.15
C ALA A 110 10.83 18.24 7.93
N ALA A 111 11.60 17.16 7.78
CA ALA A 111 11.06 15.82 7.68
C ALA A 111 10.34 15.38 8.98
N ALA A 112 10.93 15.64 10.14
CA ALA A 112 10.33 15.34 11.44
C ALA A 112 9.01 16.08 11.65
N LYS A 113 8.93 17.34 11.25
CA LYS A 113 7.69 18.12 11.27
C LYS A 113 6.60 17.49 10.42
N LEU A 114 6.91 17.15 9.16
CA LEU A 114 5.97 16.46 8.27
C LEU A 114 5.53 15.11 8.82
N PHE A 115 6.45 14.37 9.44
CA PHE A 115 6.15 13.09 10.07
C PHE A 115 5.20 13.27 11.26
N ALA A 116 5.44 14.24 12.12
CA ALA A 116 4.57 14.58 13.25
C ALA A 116 3.16 14.96 12.75
N GLU A 117 3.06 15.85 11.78
CA GLU A 117 1.79 16.23 11.15
C GLU A 117 1.03 15.02 10.60
N GLY A 118 1.74 14.11 9.89
CA GLY A 118 1.15 12.91 9.33
C GLY A 118 0.61 11.93 10.36
N ARG A 119 1.34 11.74 11.45
CA ARG A 119 0.92 10.88 12.56
C ARG A 119 -0.21 11.48 13.36
N GLN A 120 -0.14 12.78 13.67
CA GLN A 120 -1.19 13.49 14.37
C GLN A 120 -2.52 13.50 13.58
N ALA A 121 -2.46 13.64 12.26
CA ALA A 121 -3.65 13.65 11.41
C ALA A 121 -4.48 12.35 11.45
N VAL A 122 -3.89 11.21 11.80
CA VAL A 122 -4.56 9.92 11.90
C VAL A 122 -4.66 9.42 13.35
N CYS A 123 -4.14 10.20 14.30
CA CYS A 123 -4.01 9.73 15.67
C CYS A 123 -5.34 9.64 16.40
N ALA A 124 -6.19 10.65 16.26
CA ALA A 124 -7.46 10.74 16.98
C ALA A 124 -8.39 9.54 16.69
N ASP A 125 -8.33 9.00 15.49
CA ASP A 125 -9.17 7.88 15.05
C ASP A 125 -8.61 6.51 15.45
N ASN A 126 -7.35 6.43 15.90
CA ASN A 126 -6.65 5.14 16.06
C ASN A 126 -6.05 4.91 17.45
N TRP A 127 -5.80 5.96 18.24
CA TRP A 127 -5.08 5.87 19.53
C TRP A 127 -5.67 6.79 20.59
N THR A 128 -5.22 6.57 21.82
CA THR A 128 -5.65 7.40 22.96
C THR A 128 -5.11 8.84 22.88
N PRO A 129 -5.83 9.83 23.46
CA PRO A 129 -5.35 11.23 23.50
C PRO A 129 -3.98 11.37 24.17
N GLU A 130 -3.66 10.55 25.18
CA GLU A 130 -2.37 10.55 25.87
C GLU A 130 -1.26 10.15 24.90
N TYR A 131 -1.44 9.11 24.13
CA TYR A 131 -0.48 8.69 23.11
C TYR A 131 -0.32 9.76 22.02
N CYS A 132 -1.41 10.36 21.56
CA CYS A 132 -1.36 11.40 20.56
C CYS A 132 -0.51 12.61 20.98
N ARG A 133 -0.50 12.96 22.28
CA ARG A 133 0.36 14.02 22.81
C ARG A 133 1.85 13.70 22.78
N THR A 134 2.23 12.43 22.72
CA THR A 134 3.64 12.04 22.60
C THR A 134 4.19 12.17 21.17
N LEU A 135 3.32 12.31 20.17
CA LEU A 135 3.70 12.43 18.76
C LEU A 135 4.21 13.84 18.44
N THR A 136 5.40 14.14 18.89
CA THR A 136 6.02 15.47 18.77
C THR A 136 7.14 15.48 17.74
N GLU A 137 7.42 16.67 17.19
CA GLU A 137 8.52 16.85 16.22
C GLU A 137 9.89 16.41 16.78
N PRO A 138 10.30 16.74 18.03
CA PRO A 138 11.55 16.27 18.59
C PRO A 138 11.67 14.74 18.67
N GLN A 139 10.57 14.05 18.99
CA GLN A 139 10.54 12.59 19.02
C GLN A 139 10.79 11.99 17.63
N PHE A 140 10.12 12.52 16.60
CA PHE A 140 10.30 12.05 15.23
C PHE A 140 11.65 12.44 14.65
N LEU A 141 12.23 13.55 15.07
CA LEU A 141 13.60 13.91 14.72
C LEU A 141 14.59 12.86 15.23
N LEU A 142 14.46 12.45 16.49
CA LEU A 142 15.28 11.39 17.08
C LEU A 142 15.07 10.05 16.35
N GLN A 143 13.82 9.69 16.06
CA GLN A 143 13.49 8.47 15.31
C GLN A 143 14.15 8.47 13.93
N LEU A 144 14.02 9.53 13.14
CA LEU A 144 14.62 9.63 11.80
C LEU A 144 16.15 9.56 11.84
N GLN A 145 16.78 10.09 12.91
CA GLN A 145 18.23 9.97 13.11
C GLN A 145 18.64 8.54 13.42
N GLN A 146 17.88 7.82 14.25
CA GLN A 146 18.11 6.39 14.55
C GLN A 146 17.90 5.52 13.30
N GLU A 147 16.85 5.77 12.54
CA GLU A 147 16.57 5.09 11.27
C GLU A 147 17.69 5.32 10.25
N LYS A 148 18.21 6.56 10.15
CA LYS A 148 19.38 6.86 9.31
C LYS A 148 20.59 6.03 9.74
N ALA A 149 20.87 5.93 11.04
CA ALA A 149 21.95 5.11 11.57
C ALA A 149 21.76 3.61 11.26
N ALA A 150 20.49 3.17 11.19
CA ALA A 150 20.12 1.79 10.78
C ALA A 150 20.11 1.58 9.25
N GLY A 151 20.49 2.59 8.46
CA GLY A 151 20.61 2.49 7.00
C GLY A 151 19.34 2.88 6.23
N TRP A 152 18.35 3.50 6.88
CA TRP A 152 17.21 4.10 6.20
C TRP A 152 17.57 5.40 5.51
N VAL A 153 16.93 5.68 4.41
CA VAL A 153 17.13 6.90 3.62
C VAL A 153 15.81 7.65 3.51
N CYS A 154 15.81 8.90 3.95
CA CYS A 154 14.64 9.78 3.90
C CYS A 154 14.77 10.76 2.73
N TYR A 155 13.67 10.99 2.03
CA TYR A 155 13.54 11.95 0.94
C TYR A 155 12.41 12.93 1.25
N LEU A 156 12.64 14.20 0.93
CA LEU A 156 11.65 15.28 0.99
C LEU A 156 11.20 15.66 -0.42
N HIS A 157 9.89 15.73 -0.60
CA HIS A 157 9.28 16.43 -1.73
C HIS A 157 9.12 17.91 -1.39
N THR A 158 9.40 18.77 -2.36
CA THR A 158 9.20 20.23 -2.24
C THR A 158 8.46 20.76 -3.45
N THR A 159 7.54 21.68 -3.21
CA THR A 159 6.94 22.52 -4.25
C THR A 159 7.36 23.96 -4.02
N LYS A 160 8.05 24.58 -4.98
CA LYS A 160 8.64 25.94 -4.86
C LYS A 160 9.49 26.07 -3.59
N ASP A 161 10.36 25.07 -3.35
CA ASP A 161 11.26 24.94 -2.22
C ASP A 161 10.58 24.79 -0.84
N VAL A 162 9.26 24.66 -0.77
CA VAL A 162 8.53 24.39 0.46
C VAL A 162 8.33 22.88 0.61
N PRO A 163 8.79 22.25 1.71
CA PRO A 163 8.55 20.83 1.99
C PRO A 163 7.05 20.55 2.17
N ASP A 164 6.52 19.59 1.40
CA ASP A 164 5.10 19.25 1.39
C ASP A 164 4.82 17.74 1.30
N GLY A 165 5.88 16.93 1.24
CA GLY A 165 5.80 15.49 1.30
C GLY A 165 7.12 14.85 1.69
N MET A 166 7.05 13.61 2.18
CA MET A 166 8.22 12.82 2.54
C MET A 166 8.01 11.34 2.29
N VAL A 167 9.10 10.60 2.16
CA VAL A 167 9.12 9.13 2.13
C VAL A 167 10.45 8.63 2.66
N CYS A 168 10.43 7.56 3.44
CA CYS A 168 11.62 6.84 3.89
C CYS A 168 11.71 5.48 3.22
N VAL A 169 12.93 5.05 2.88
CA VAL A 169 13.22 3.80 2.17
C VAL A 169 14.33 3.06 2.88
N SER A 170 14.13 1.77 3.10
CA SER A 170 15.20 0.86 3.52
C SER A 170 15.62 -0.01 2.33
N HIS A 171 16.77 0.30 1.75
CA HIS A 171 17.32 -0.49 0.63
C HIS A 171 17.59 -1.94 1.03
N LYS A 172 18.04 -2.17 2.27
CA LYS A 172 18.40 -3.51 2.76
C LYS A 172 17.16 -4.38 3.00
N ALA A 173 16.07 -3.79 3.50
CA ALA A 173 14.85 -4.51 3.82
C ALA A 173 13.82 -4.50 2.68
N GLY A 174 14.01 -3.69 1.64
CA GLY A 174 13.03 -3.50 0.57
C GLY A 174 11.77 -2.76 1.05
N HIS A 175 11.84 -2.03 2.15
CA HIS A 175 10.69 -1.36 2.77
C HIS A 175 10.56 0.10 2.35
N ILE A 176 9.33 0.54 2.17
CA ILE A 176 8.93 1.95 1.99
C ILE A 176 8.10 2.32 3.20
N GLU A 177 8.52 3.35 3.92
CA GLU A 177 7.83 3.80 5.13
C GLU A 177 7.69 5.32 5.17
N HIS A 178 6.87 5.81 6.11
CA HIS A 178 6.69 7.24 6.38
C HIS A 178 6.30 8.07 5.13
N LEU A 179 5.53 7.47 4.20
CA LEU A 179 5.03 8.21 3.07
C LEU A 179 3.92 9.16 3.55
N PHE A 180 4.20 10.44 3.48
CA PHE A 180 3.30 11.49 3.91
C PHE A 180 3.26 12.65 2.90
N VAL A 181 2.08 13.25 2.77
CA VAL A 181 1.86 14.48 1.98
C VAL A 181 0.96 15.40 2.81
N THR A 182 1.38 16.67 2.96
CA THR A 182 0.62 17.68 3.69
C THR A 182 -0.81 17.82 3.13
N GLU A 183 -1.75 18.17 3.96
CA GLU A 183 -3.15 18.29 3.56
C GLU A 183 -3.35 19.24 2.37
N LYS A 184 -2.69 20.39 2.40
CA LYS A 184 -2.74 21.41 1.35
C LYS A 184 -2.19 20.92 0.00
N ALA A 185 -1.27 19.97 0.02
CA ALA A 185 -0.61 19.42 -1.17
C ALA A 185 -1.28 18.15 -1.71
N ARG A 186 -2.24 17.58 -0.96
CA ARG A 186 -2.99 16.38 -1.36
C ARG A 186 -3.83 16.65 -2.62
N GLY A 187 -4.13 15.58 -3.35
CA GLY A 187 -4.89 15.68 -4.61
C GLY A 187 -4.03 16.01 -5.85
N ASN A 188 -2.80 16.47 -5.68
CA ASN A 188 -1.88 16.84 -6.77
C ASN A 188 -1.01 15.69 -7.31
N GLY A 189 -1.28 14.46 -6.89
CA GLY A 189 -0.52 13.28 -7.33
C GLY A 189 0.84 13.10 -6.66
N ILE A 190 1.20 13.93 -5.66
CA ILE A 190 2.51 13.89 -4.99
C ILE A 190 2.75 12.54 -4.31
N GLY A 191 1.74 11.95 -3.67
CA GLY A 191 1.86 10.63 -3.06
C GLY A 191 2.21 9.53 -4.07
N ALA A 192 1.59 9.54 -5.25
CA ALA A 192 1.92 8.60 -6.32
C ALA A 192 3.35 8.81 -6.84
N LYS A 193 3.78 10.06 -7.00
CA LYS A 193 5.15 10.40 -7.42
C LYS A 193 6.18 9.96 -6.40
N LEU A 194 5.93 10.19 -5.10
CA LEU A 194 6.82 9.76 -4.02
C LEU A 194 6.90 8.24 -3.94
N LEU A 195 5.79 7.53 -4.11
CA LEU A 195 5.78 6.07 -4.11
C LEU A 195 6.55 5.50 -5.30
N ASP A 196 6.31 6.00 -6.51
CA ASP A 196 7.06 5.62 -7.70
C ASP A 196 8.55 5.93 -7.57
N PHE A 197 8.89 7.11 -7.04
CA PHE A 197 10.27 7.49 -6.75
C PHE A 197 10.92 6.53 -5.76
N ALA A 198 10.24 6.18 -4.66
CA ALA A 198 10.72 5.25 -3.66
C ALA A 198 10.96 3.85 -4.24
N ARG A 199 10.03 3.34 -5.04
CA ARG A 199 10.17 2.04 -5.74
C ARG A 199 11.43 2.00 -6.62
N LYS A 200 11.70 3.07 -7.37
CA LYS A 200 12.91 3.19 -8.22
C LYS A 200 14.22 3.28 -7.42
N LYS A 201 14.15 3.53 -6.12
CA LYS A 201 15.32 3.54 -5.22
C LYS A 201 15.58 2.19 -4.57
N LEU A 202 14.65 1.27 -4.64
CA LEU A 202 14.85 -0.10 -4.16
C LEU A 202 15.59 -0.94 -5.21
N PRO A 203 16.23 -2.04 -4.80
CA PRO A 203 16.85 -3.00 -5.73
C PRO A 203 15.81 -3.52 -6.75
N GLU A 204 16.25 -3.75 -7.97
CA GLU A 204 15.38 -4.14 -9.10
C GLU A 204 14.55 -5.41 -8.83
N HIS A 205 15.06 -6.31 -7.99
CA HIS A 205 14.36 -7.54 -7.58
C HIS A 205 13.67 -7.44 -6.22
N ALA A 206 13.64 -6.25 -5.59
CA ALA A 206 12.96 -6.08 -4.33
C ALA A 206 11.45 -6.01 -4.55
N HIS A 207 10.71 -6.80 -3.77
CA HIS A 207 9.26 -6.65 -3.65
C HIS A 207 9.00 -5.59 -2.58
N PRO A 208 8.63 -4.35 -2.96
CA PRO A 208 8.43 -3.29 -1.99
C PRO A 208 7.35 -3.65 -0.98
N VAL A 209 7.68 -3.55 0.30
CA VAL A 209 6.73 -3.74 1.40
C VAL A 209 6.48 -2.39 2.05
N LEU A 210 5.23 -2.09 2.31
CA LEU A 210 4.83 -0.93 3.09
C LEU A 210 3.72 -1.31 4.08
N SER A 211 3.67 -0.59 5.19
CA SER A 211 2.65 -0.77 6.22
C SER A 211 1.69 0.40 6.23
N VAL A 212 0.40 0.13 6.36
CA VAL A 212 -0.64 1.15 6.44
C VAL A 212 -1.70 0.77 7.47
N LEU A 213 -2.22 1.75 8.19
CA LEU A 213 -3.36 1.53 9.08
C LEU A 213 -4.59 1.15 8.27
N ASN A 214 -5.34 0.15 8.72
CA ASN A 214 -6.58 -0.30 8.07
C ASN A 214 -7.67 0.79 7.98
N THR A 215 -7.60 1.78 8.87
CA THR A 215 -8.48 2.97 8.87
C THR A 215 -8.06 4.02 7.84
N ASN A 216 -6.81 3.99 7.34
CA ASN A 216 -6.32 4.95 6.34
C ASN A 216 -6.74 4.57 4.92
N THR A 217 -8.05 4.65 4.67
CA THR A 217 -8.68 4.28 3.38
C THR A 217 -8.07 5.01 2.18
N ARG A 218 -7.61 6.25 2.38
CA ARG A 218 -6.97 7.06 1.34
C ARG A 218 -5.61 6.52 0.92
N ALA A 219 -4.78 6.14 1.87
CA ALA A 219 -3.48 5.53 1.59
C ALA A 219 -3.67 4.13 0.96
N ILE A 220 -4.60 3.34 1.48
CA ILE A 220 -4.97 2.04 0.92
C ILE A 220 -5.38 2.19 -0.55
N ALA A 221 -6.27 3.14 -0.88
CA ALA A 221 -6.69 3.40 -2.25
C ALA A 221 -5.52 3.83 -3.17
N LEU A 222 -4.57 4.63 -2.65
CA LEU A 222 -3.36 4.99 -3.40
C LEU A 222 -2.51 3.74 -3.69
N TYR A 223 -2.22 2.94 -2.67
CA TYR A 223 -1.35 1.77 -2.81
C TYR A 223 -1.97 0.69 -3.70
N THR A 224 -3.26 0.41 -3.54
CA THR A 224 -3.99 -0.53 -4.41
C THR A 224 -3.95 -0.09 -5.88
N ARG A 225 -4.08 1.21 -6.15
CA ARG A 225 -4.00 1.75 -7.52
C ARG A 225 -2.60 1.69 -8.11
N MET A 226 -1.57 1.74 -7.27
CA MET A 226 -0.17 1.76 -7.70
C MET A 226 0.47 0.36 -7.76
N GLY A 227 -0.25 -0.71 -7.40
CA GLY A 227 0.21 -2.10 -7.40
C GLY A 227 0.92 -2.48 -6.13
#